data_e29162c7bf3c0fb7de81209da316b9fb
#
_entry.id   e29162c7bf3c0fb7de81209da316b9fb
#
_cell.length_a   1.000
_cell.length_b   1.000
_cell.length_c   1.000
_cell.angle_alpha   90.00
_cell.angle_beta   90.00
_cell.angle_gamma   90.00
#
_symmetry.space_group_name_H-M   'P 1'
#
loop_
_entity.id
_entity.type
_entity.pdbx_description
1 polymer ?
#
loop_
_entity_poly.entity_id
_entity_poly.type
_entity_poly.pdbx_seq_one_letter_code
_entity_poly.pdbx_strand_id
1 'polypeptide(L)'
;MNKLALAVLLSPVALFCADEALPPAATVLNRWIEVTGGRAALEKRHNQVQHGAIEFPAIGVKGTITLYEAEPNKNRVIAEVAAIGKIESGNNGEVAWESSSVQGPRIKQGPERNEAMRDSTFNAALVWQKLYAKAETTAAETTEGHECYKVVLTPKEGNPTAEYFDKKSGLLVKTSATRTTSMGQITAEIVYEDYRKDGDLLSPHKLIQRAAGQEFQILVQSAEFNVDLPKDAFDLPPEVQALLKKSDQAAAKPVPATAAPDPGAGKLTIYMAGKQAESETYTIQKSNGKIEINGSGHAAIGPMKVDIDEFRIVTDEKFQPLEASAKGKLGQIQMNVKTTFAGGKAKNEVDSGSGPQTKEDDVHADAIVVYNPFPFYPWTVLAMRAELKNHDPQQFLVYVLNQGEVPATLIFQGREPVEFAGKTVELNHLVATGKTPQGQALSLDFWVDDNRKLIKLAVPSQGVEGYQEGYERKAPPEAPKSETKNDR
;
A
#
# COMPACT_ATOMS: atom_id res chain seq x y z
N MET A 1 51.38 -69.18 -32.52
CA MET A 1 51.54 -67.82 -31.93
C MET A 1 50.16 -67.27 -31.66
N ASN A 2 49.60 -67.55 -30.43
CA ASN A 2 48.27 -67.10 -30.03
C ASN A 2 48.38 -65.78 -29.35
N LYS A 3 47.70 -64.77 -29.88
CA LYS A 3 47.52 -63.46 -29.20
C LYS A 3 46.22 -63.51 -28.38
N LEU A 4 46.40 -63.54 -27.08
CA LEU A 4 45.28 -63.35 -26.11
C LEU A 4 44.94 -61.87 -25.99
N ALA A 5 43.74 -61.46 -26.41
CA ALA A 5 43.24 -60.11 -26.22
C ALA A 5 42.47 -60.03 -24.89
N LEU A 6 42.99 -59.23 -23.94
CA LEU A 6 42.38 -58.95 -22.66
C LEU A 6 41.38 -57.82 -22.86
N ALA A 7 40.07 -58.11 -22.77
CA ALA A 7 39.01 -57.12 -22.81
C ALA A 7 38.78 -56.59 -21.36
N VAL A 8 39.13 -55.34 -21.12
CA VAL A 8 38.82 -54.63 -19.89
C VAL A 8 37.37 -54.09 -19.98
N LEU A 9 36.46 -54.69 -19.23
CA LEU A 9 35.10 -54.22 -19.03
C LEU A 9 35.12 -53.02 -18.08
N LEU A 10 35.03 -51.77 -18.62
CA LEU A 10 34.72 -50.59 -17.86
C LEU A 10 33.21 -50.57 -17.58
N SER A 11 32.79 -50.91 -16.39
CA SER A 11 31.42 -50.66 -15.90
C SER A 11 31.27 -49.17 -15.56
N PRO A 12 30.25 -48.45 -16.11
CA PRO A 12 29.98 -47.11 -15.68
C PRO A 12 29.39 -47.15 -14.26
N VAL A 13 30.12 -46.62 -13.29
CA VAL A 13 29.58 -46.30 -11.96
C VAL A 13 28.61 -45.10 -12.16
N ALA A 14 27.32 -45.40 -12.25
CA ALA A 14 26.30 -44.36 -12.16
C ALA A 14 26.36 -43.81 -10.72
N LEU A 15 26.90 -42.60 -10.55
CA LEU A 15 26.70 -41.82 -9.33
C LEU A 15 25.19 -41.48 -9.27
N PHE A 16 24.44 -42.28 -8.55
CA PHE A 16 23.14 -41.86 -8.07
C PHE A 16 23.42 -40.71 -7.07
N CYS A 17 23.23 -39.45 -7.46
CA CYS A 17 22.92 -38.38 -6.51
C CYS A 17 21.62 -38.82 -5.87
N ALA A 18 21.69 -39.40 -4.67
CA ALA A 18 20.52 -39.56 -3.83
C ALA A 18 20.03 -38.14 -3.50
N ASP A 19 18.82 -37.77 -3.92
CA ASP A 19 18.16 -36.59 -3.43
C ASP A 19 18.16 -36.69 -1.92
N GLU A 20 18.89 -35.79 -1.27
CA GLU A 20 18.94 -35.74 0.20
C GLU A 20 17.52 -35.44 0.70
N ALA A 21 16.97 -36.36 1.49
CA ALA A 21 15.62 -36.22 2.00
C ALA A 21 15.50 -34.90 2.79
N LEU A 22 14.56 -34.05 2.43
CA LEU A 22 14.34 -32.77 3.09
C LEU A 22 13.99 -32.99 4.58
N PRO A 23 14.61 -32.25 5.51
CA PRO A 23 14.31 -32.38 6.92
C PRO A 23 12.86 -31.88 7.21
N PRO A 24 12.18 -32.43 8.23
CA PRO A 24 10.90 -31.87 8.66
C PRO A 24 11.02 -30.37 8.99
N ALA A 25 10.01 -29.56 8.64
CA ALA A 25 10.02 -28.12 8.90
C ALA A 25 10.24 -27.80 10.38
N ALA A 26 9.68 -28.60 11.30
CA ALA A 26 9.90 -28.46 12.74
C ALA A 26 11.39 -28.57 13.12
N THR A 27 12.15 -29.43 12.46
CA THR A 27 13.60 -29.58 12.70
C THR A 27 14.34 -28.30 12.31
N VAL A 28 14.01 -27.73 11.14
CA VAL A 28 14.63 -26.49 10.64
C VAL A 28 14.30 -25.31 11.55
N LEU A 29 13.02 -25.14 11.90
CA LEU A 29 12.55 -24.05 12.76
C LEU A 29 13.12 -24.14 14.19
N ASN A 30 13.17 -25.34 14.77
CA ASN A 30 13.78 -25.53 16.10
C ASN A 30 15.27 -25.23 16.08
N ARG A 31 15.99 -25.62 15.02
CA ARG A 31 17.40 -25.26 14.89
C ARG A 31 17.62 -23.76 14.83
N TRP A 32 16.77 -23.03 14.11
CA TRP A 32 16.83 -21.58 14.09
C TRP A 32 16.62 -20.98 15.48
N ILE A 33 15.63 -21.45 16.24
CA ILE A 33 15.42 -21.05 17.64
C ILE A 33 16.69 -21.27 18.47
N GLU A 34 17.34 -22.42 18.32
CA GLU A 34 18.56 -22.76 19.08
C GLU A 34 19.71 -21.83 18.73
N VAL A 35 20.01 -21.62 17.44
CA VAL A 35 21.16 -20.83 17.03
C VAL A 35 20.96 -19.32 17.29
N THR A 36 19.74 -18.86 17.46
CA THR A 36 19.41 -17.45 17.76
C THR A 36 19.34 -17.14 19.27
N GLY A 37 19.72 -18.08 20.13
CA GLY A 37 19.82 -17.90 21.59
C GLY A 37 19.08 -18.94 22.41
N GLY A 38 18.24 -19.74 21.74
CA GLY A 38 17.47 -20.82 22.36
C GLY A 38 16.14 -20.37 22.95
N ARG A 39 15.27 -21.35 23.19
CA ARG A 39 13.92 -21.13 23.73
C ARG A 39 13.91 -20.30 25.01
N ALA A 40 14.80 -20.63 25.96
CA ALA A 40 14.83 -19.98 27.26
C ALA A 40 15.22 -18.50 27.21
N ALA A 41 16.09 -18.09 26.27
CA ALA A 41 16.45 -16.68 26.08
C ALA A 41 15.28 -15.91 25.44
N LEU A 42 14.61 -16.51 24.45
CA LEU A 42 13.44 -15.92 23.81
C LEU A 42 12.26 -15.77 24.79
N GLU A 43 11.98 -16.78 25.65
CA GLU A 43 10.89 -16.74 26.62
C GLU A 43 11.08 -15.68 27.72
N LYS A 44 12.32 -15.27 27.99
CA LYS A 44 12.60 -14.16 28.93
C LYS A 44 12.33 -12.79 28.37
N ARG A 45 12.11 -12.69 27.05
CA ARG A 45 11.91 -11.44 26.36
C ARG A 45 10.41 -11.08 26.33
N HIS A 46 10.04 -9.93 26.89
CA HIS A 46 8.66 -9.44 26.98
C HIS A 46 8.41 -8.20 26.13
N ASN A 47 9.45 -7.43 25.86
CA ASN A 47 9.41 -6.31 24.94
C ASN A 47 10.80 -6.05 24.34
N GLN A 48 10.82 -5.23 23.32
CA GLN A 48 12.05 -4.69 22.76
C GLN A 48 11.85 -3.30 22.15
N VAL A 49 12.94 -2.56 22.10
CA VAL A 49 13.08 -1.37 21.26
C VAL A 49 14.32 -1.53 20.38
N GLN A 50 14.17 -1.17 19.11
CA GLN A 50 15.29 -1.10 18.16
C GLN A 50 15.36 0.29 17.58
N HIS A 51 16.58 0.84 17.50
CA HIS A 51 16.87 2.09 16.82
C HIS A 51 17.82 1.83 15.66
N GLY A 52 17.61 2.56 14.57
CA GLY A 52 18.43 2.36 13.40
C GLY A 52 18.28 3.45 12.34
N ALA A 53 18.87 3.18 11.18
CA ALA A 53 18.71 3.98 9.98
C ALA A 53 17.89 3.22 8.95
N ILE A 54 17.09 3.95 8.19
CA ILE A 54 16.45 3.47 6.97
C ILE A 54 17.10 4.16 5.78
N GLU A 55 17.48 3.39 4.76
CA GLU A 55 18.16 3.90 3.58
C GLU A 55 17.46 3.41 2.31
N PHE A 56 17.33 4.32 1.33
CA PHE A 56 16.82 4.05 -0.02
C PHE A 56 17.96 4.24 -1.02
N PRO A 57 18.79 3.21 -1.29
CA PRO A 57 20.01 3.35 -2.08
C PRO A 57 19.77 3.88 -3.49
N ALA A 58 18.67 3.45 -4.14
CA ALA A 58 18.34 3.86 -5.50
C ALA A 58 18.16 5.38 -5.69
N ILE A 59 17.84 6.10 -4.62
CA ILE A 59 17.56 7.55 -4.65
C ILE A 59 18.45 8.33 -3.68
N GLY A 60 19.37 7.66 -2.97
CA GLY A 60 20.30 8.30 -2.03
C GLY A 60 19.64 8.94 -0.81
N VAL A 61 18.42 8.52 -0.45
CA VAL A 61 17.66 9.07 0.67
C VAL A 61 17.86 8.22 1.91
N LYS A 62 17.99 8.87 3.07
CA LYS A 62 18.18 8.24 4.37
C LYS A 62 17.26 8.86 5.42
N GLY A 63 17.00 8.08 6.47
CA GLY A 63 16.21 8.52 7.60
C GLY A 63 16.54 7.71 8.86
N THR A 64 15.83 7.98 9.93
CA THR A 64 15.87 7.20 11.17
C THR A 64 14.68 6.24 11.23
N ILE A 65 14.84 5.15 11.95
CA ILE A 65 13.76 4.19 12.22
C ILE A 65 13.82 3.74 13.69
N THR A 66 12.66 3.65 14.31
CA THR A 66 12.47 3.07 15.64
C THR A 66 11.39 2.01 15.58
N LEU A 67 11.66 0.85 16.11
CA LEU A 67 10.71 -0.25 16.26
C LEU A 67 10.49 -0.53 17.74
N TYR A 68 9.23 -0.52 18.16
CA TYR A 68 8.76 -1.00 19.46
C TYR A 68 7.98 -2.29 19.27
N GLU A 69 8.24 -3.27 20.10
CA GLU A 69 7.47 -4.52 20.16
C GLU A 69 7.24 -4.95 21.60
N ALA A 70 6.08 -5.55 21.87
CA ALA A 70 5.74 -6.12 23.16
C ALA A 70 4.74 -7.27 23.07
N GLU A 71 4.80 -8.17 24.03
CA GLU A 71 3.81 -9.24 24.21
C GLU A 71 2.39 -8.68 24.33
N PRO A 72 1.35 -9.44 23.88
CA PRO A 72 1.47 -10.67 23.11
C PRO A 72 1.69 -10.40 21.59
N ASN A 73 1.27 -9.24 21.07
CA ASN A 73 1.28 -8.94 19.65
C ASN A 73 1.22 -7.44 19.36
N LYS A 74 1.89 -6.63 20.15
CA LYS A 74 1.97 -5.18 19.92
C LYS A 74 3.23 -4.82 19.19
N ASN A 75 3.11 -3.96 18.18
CA ASN A 75 4.27 -3.37 17.52
C ASN A 75 3.97 -1.92 17.08
N ARG A 76 5.02 -1.13 16.94
CA ARG A 76 4.97 0.20 16.33
C ARG A 76 6.31 0.48 15.65
N VAL A 77 6.25 0.85 14.39
CA VAL A 77 7.39 1.30 13.60
C VAL A 77 7.21 2.78 13.30
N ILE A 78 8.25 3.57 13.57
CA ILE A 78 8.29 4.99 13.25
C ILE A 78 9.53 5.21 12.39
N ALA A 79 9.36 5.69 11.16
CA ALA A 79 10.46 6.10 10.30
C ALA A 79 10.30 7.60 9.96
N GLU A 80 11.41 8.35 10.07
CA GLU A 80 11.48 9.75 9.69
C GLU A 80 12.47 9.91 8.55
N VAL A 81 11.98 10.25 7.37
CA VAL A 81 12.77 10.34 6.14
C VAL A 81 12.62 11.73 5.56
N ALA A 82 13.71 12.50 5.49
CA ALA A 82 13.68 13.93 5.15
C ALA A 82 12.92 14.26 3.85
N ALA A 83 13.00 13.40 2.83
CA ALA A 83 12.35 13.61 1.53
C ALA A 83 10.90 13.08 1.44
N ILE A 84 10.47 12.23 2.41
CA ILE A 84 9.19 11.52 2.37
C ILE A 84 8.30 11.96 3.55
N GLY A 85 8.92 12.44 4.63
CA GLY A 85 8.26 12.76 5.90
C GLY A 85 8.19 11.56 6.85
N LYS A 86 7.26 11.61 7.80
CA LYS A 86 7.04 10.55 8.79
C LYS A 86 6.22 9.43 8.17
N ILE A 87 6.68 8.21 8.38
CA ILE A 87 5.96 6.96 8.08
C ILE A 87 5.81 6.21 9.40
N GLU A 88 4.62 5.79 9.72
CA GLU A 88 4.31 5.14 10.97
C GLU A 88 3.31 4.01 10.75
N SER A 89 3.56 2.86 11.36
CA SER A 89 2.63 1.74 11.32
C SER A 89 2.69 0.98 12.63
N GLY A 90 1.61 0.30 12.97
CA GLY A 90 1.59 -0.47 14.20
C GLY A 90 0.35 -1.31 14.40
N ASN A 91 0.38 -1.99 15.53
CA ASN A 91 -0.70 -2.79 16.07
C ASN A 91 -0.67 -2.69 17.60
N ASN A 92 -1.77 -2.27 18.21
CA ASN A 92 -1.87 -2.17 19.67
C ASN A 92 -2.47 -3.42 20.34
N GLY A 93 -2.63 -4.51 19.58
CA GLY A 93 -3.29 -5.75 20.00
C GLY A 93 -4.73 -5.88 19.52
N GLU A 94 -5.38 -4.79 19.13
CA GLU A 94 -6.77 -4.74 18.66
C GLU A 94 -6.90 -4.13 17.27
N VAL A 95 -6.20 -3.03 17.04
CA VAL A 95 -6.24 -2.23 15.83
C VAL A 95 -4.87 -2.25 15.16
N ALA A 96 -4.82 -2.72 13.93
CA ALA A 96 -3.65 -2.58 13.06
C ALA A 96 -3.85 -1.35 12.15
N TRP A 97 -2.82 -0.52 12.04
CA TRP A 97 -2.91 0.78 11.36
C TRP A 97 -1.61 1.16 10.67
N GLU A 98 -1.69 2.13 9.81
CA GLU A 98 -0.54 2.84 9.25
C GLU A 98 -0.90 4.30 9.00
N SER A 99 0.11 5.17 8.98
CA SER A 99 0.01 6.58 8.67
C SER A 99 1.28 7.04 7.99
N SER A 100 1.16 7.86 6.96
CA SER A 100 2.30 8.50 6.32
C SER A 100 1.96 9.91 5.90
N SER A 101 2.98 10.76 5.76
CA SER A 101 2.80 12.11 5.24
C SER A 101 2.27 12.13 3.80
N VAL A 102 2.36 11.01 3.07
CA VAL A 102 1.91 10.89 1.68
C VAL A 102 0.48 10.36 1.58
N GLN A 103 0.14 9.31 2.35
CA GLN A 103 -1.16 8.64 2.23
C GLN A 103 -2.14 8.97 3.36
N GLY A 104 -1.66 9.67 4.41
CA GLY A 104 -2.43 9.92 5.62
C GLY A 104 -2.67 8.66 6.47
N PRO A 105 -3.52 8.78 7.53
CA PRO A 105 -3.81 7.69 8.44
C PRO A 105 -4.84 6.71 7.86
N ARG A 106 -4.67 5.42 8.11
CA ARG A 106 -5.68 4.39 7.83
C ARG A 106 -5.65 3.24 8.83
N ILE A 107 -6.78 2.56 8.97
CA ILE A 107 -6.93 1.33 9.76
C ILE A 107 -6.93 0.15 8.79
N LYS A 108 -6.06 -0.84 9.02
CA LYS A 108 -6.01 -2.07 8.24
C LYS A 108 -7.25 -2.92 8.54
N GLN A 109 -7.85 -3.51 7.51
CA GLN A 109 -9.06 -4.31 7.63
C GLN A 109 -8.94 -5.62 6.85
N GLY A 110 -9.88 -6.56 7.08
CA GLY A 110 -9.95 -7.83 6.36
C GLY A 110 -8.62 -8.61 6.37
N PRO A 111 -8.22 -9.20 5.23
CA PRO A 111 -6.99 -10.00 5.12
C PRO A 111 -5.73 -9.24 5.53
N GLU A 112 -5.60 -7.96 5.17
CA GLU A 112 -4.46 -7.13 5.55
C GLU A 112 -4.32 -6.98 7.08
N ARG A 113 -5.45 -6.78 7.79
CA ARG A 113 -5.46 -6.75 9.25
C ARG A 113 -5.03 -8.09 9.83
N ASN A 114 -5.56 -9.20 9.31
CA ASN A 114 -5.25 -10.54 9.81
C ASN A 114 -3.75 -10.87 9.62
N GLU A 115 -3.17 -10.49 8.50
CA GLU A 115 -1.72 -10.59 8.25
C GLU A 115 -0.93 -9.73 9.26
N ALA A 116 -1.28 -8.47 9.44
CA ALA A 116 -0.59 -7.56 10.35
C ALA A 116 -0.66 -8.05 11.81
N MET A 117 -1.83 -8.55 12.26
CA MET A 117 -2.02 -9.12 13.60
C MET A 117 -1.17 -10.38 13.83
N ARG A 118 -1.07 -11.25 12.84
CA ARG A 118 -0.22 -12.45 12.88
C ARG A 118 1.26 -12.08 12.92
N ASP A 119 1.68 -11.19 12.03
CA ASP A 119 3.09 -10.83 11.85
C ASP A 119 3.65 -10.02 13.03
N SER A 120 2.78 -9.36 13.81
CA SER A 120 3.15 -8.68 15.05
C SER A 120 3.19 -9.59 16.29
N THR A 121 2.95 -10.90 16.13
CA THR A 121 3.05 -11.85 17.27
C THR A 121 4.46 -11.85 17.84
N PHE A 122 4.59 -11.41 19.10
CA PHE A 122 5.87 -11.38 19.78
C PHE A 122 6.40 -12.79 19.99
N ASN A 123 7.69 -13.01 19.77
CA ASN A 123 8.29 -14.35 19.82
C ASN A 123 7.55 -15.41 18.95
N ALA A 124 7.09 -15.01 17.74
CA ALA A 124 6.32 -15.86 16.82
C ALA A 124 6.96 -17.24 16.58
N ALA A 125 8.29 -17.30 16.57
CA ALA A 125 9.05 -18.55 16.45
C ALA A 125 8.69 -19.61 17.51
N LEU A 126 8.39 -19.19 18.72
CA LEU A 126 8.04 -20.12 19.82
C LEU A 126 6.62 -20.68 19.70
N VAL A 127 5.77 -20.05 18.93
CA VAL A 127 4.33 -20.35 18.82
C VAL A 127 3.88 -20.59 17.38
N TRP A 128 4.80 -20.85 16.46
CA TRP A 128 4.50 -21.01 15.04
C TRP A 128 3.39 -22.03 14.76
N GLN A 129 3.28 -23.12 15.56
CA GLN A 129 2.22 -24.12 15.43
C GLN A 129 0.82 -23.55 15.70
N LYS A 130 0.71 -22.43 16.43
CA LYS A 130 -0.58 -21.74 16.66
C LYS A 130 -0.91 -20.77 15.53
N LEU A 131 0.10 -20.22 14.88
CA LEU A 131 -0.03 -19.19 13.83
C LEU A 131 -0.32 -19.80 12.45
N TYR A 132 0.23 -21.00 12.19
CA TYR A 132 0.17 -21.63 10.88
C TYR A 132 -0.54 -22.98 10.95
N ALA A 133 -1.40 -23.23 9.96
CA ALA A 133 -2.09 -24.50 9.80
C ALA A 133 -1.15 -25.60 9.31
N LYS A 134 -0.10 -25.23 8.56
CA LYS A 134 0.87 -26.14 7.95
C LYS A 134 2.24 -25.50 7.88
N ALA A 135 3.29 -26.30 8.09
CA ALA A 135 4.68 -25.94 7.87
C ALA A 135 5.38 -27.10 7.15
N GLU A 136 6.01 -26.82 6.01
CA GLU A 136 6.67 -27.82 5.18
C GLU A 136 8.02 -27.33 4.68
N THR A 137 9.04 -28.18 4.73
CA THR A 137 10.27 -27.98 3.97
C THR A 137 10.01 -28.43 2.54
N THR A 138 9.97 -27.50 1.61
CA THR A 138 9.56 -27.77 0.21
C THR A 138 10.71 -27.90 -0.76
N ALA A 139 11.89 -27.35 -0.43
CA ALA A 139 13.08 -27.38 -1.27
C ALA A 139 14.36 -27.21 -0.46
N ALA A 140 15.47 -27.58 -1.11
CA ALA A 140 16.81 -27.15 -0.76
C ALA A 140 17.37 -26.40 -1.97
N GLU A 141 17.60 -25.09 -1.83
CA GLU A 141 18.00 -24.23 -2.95
C GLU A 141 18.99 -23.15 -2.50
N THR A 142 19.77 -22.63 -3.45
CA THR A 142 20.66 -21.49 -3.19
C THR A 142 19.90 -20.19 -3.32
N THR A 143 19.92 -19.35 -2.28
CA THR A 143 19.35 -18.00 -2.29
C THR A 143 20.29 -17.04 -1.57
N GLU A 144 20.43 -15.81 -2.07
CA GLU A 144 21.34 -14.76 -1.54
C GLU A 144 22.78 -15.29 -1.28
N GLY A 145 23.25 -16.27 -2.07
CA GLY A 145 24.58 -16.89 -1.94
C GLY A 145 24.70 -18.00 -0.87
N HIS A 146 23.61 -18.38 -0.23
CA HIS A 146 23.55 -19.42 0.81
C HIS A 146 22.81 -20.67 0.31
N GLU A 147 23.28 -21.86 0.66
CA GLU A 147 22.49 -23.09 0.53
C GLU A 147 21.46 -23.17 1.65
N CYS A 148 20.20 -23.08 1.29
CA CYS A 148 19.10 -22.97 2.24
C CYS A 148 18.10 -24.12 2.16
N TYR A 149 17.47 -24.43 3.29
CA TYR A 149 16.19 -25.11 3.31
C TYR A 149 15.07 -24.06 3.18
N LYS A 150 14.15 -24.29 2.25
CA LYS A 150 12.96 -23.48 2.07
C LYS A 150 11.82 -24.10 2.86
N VAL A 151 11.36 -23.39 3.88
CA VAL A 151 10.20 -23.76 4.71
C VAL A 151 9.03 -22.88 4.30
N VAL A 152 7.91 -23.49 3.91
CA VAL A 152 6.66 -22.78 3.59
C VAL A 152 5.72 -22.89 4.78
N LEU A 153 5.35 -21.74 5.31
CA LEU A 153 4.42 -21.57 6.43
C LEU A 153 3.06 -21.12 5.88
N THR A 154 2.06 -21.99 5.97
CA THR A 154 0.70 -21.71 5.47
C THR A 154 -0.21 -21.35 6.64
N PRO A 155 -0.71 -20.11 6.74
CA PRO A 155 -1.67 -19.73 7.78
C PRO A 155 -3.04 -20.34 7.52
N LYS A 156 -3.96 -20.25 8.50
CA LYS A 156 -5.37 -20.67 8.30
C LYS A 156 -6.07 -19.79 7.29
N GLU A 157 -5.74 -18.52 7.26
CA GLU A 157 -6.27 -17.50 6.35
C GLU A 157 -5.13 -16.62 5.85
N GLY A 158 -5.18 -16.23 4.57
CA GLY A 158 -4.17 -15.40 3.93
C GLY A 158 -3.11 -16.20 3.18
N ASN A 159 -2.08 -15.51 2.72
CA ASN A 159 -1.07 -16.06 1.84
C ASN A 159 0.03 -16.81 2.62
N PRO A 160 0.62 -17.89 2.03
CA PRO A 160 1.78 -18.55 2.60
C PRO A 160 3.01 -17.61 2.63
N THR A 161 3.90 -17.87 3.60
CA THR A 161 5.22 -17.25 3.68
C THR A 161 6.29 -18.31 3.46
N ALA A 162 7.24 -18.05 2.59
CA ALA A 162 8.43 -18.88 2.41
C ALA A 162 9.58 -18.30 3.24
N GLU A 163 10.20 -19.11 4.07
CA GLU A 163 11.37 -18.78 4.89
C GLU A 163 12.56 -19.65 4.47
N TYR A 164 13.72 -19.03 4.32
CA TYR A 164 14.92 -19.67 3.81
C TYR A 164 15.99 -19.70 4.91
N PHE A 165 16.34 -20.89 5.38
CA PHE A 165 17.29 -21.12 6.47
C PHE A 165 18.58 -21.70 5.93
N ASP A 166 19.70 -21.04 6.19
CA ASP A 166 21.03 -21.51 5.80
C ASP A 166 21.34 -22.88 6.39
N LYS A 167 21.69 -23.83 5.55
CA LYS A 167 21.96 -25.22 5.97
C LYS A 167 23.11 -25.34 6.96
N LYS A 168 24.11 -24.47 6.85
CA LYS A 168 25.32 -24.52 7.67
C LYS A 168 25.12 -23.86 9.03
N SER A 169 24.66 -22.61 9.06
CA SER A 169 24.48 -21.84 10.29
C SER A 169 23.14 -22.09 10.97
N GLY A 170 22.09 -22.43 10.23
CA GLY A 170 20.71 -22.51 10.72
C GLY A 170 20.01 -21.15 10.80
N LEU A 171 20.65 -20.07 10.37
CA LEU A 171 20.11 -18.73 10.43
C LEU A 171 19.10 -18.50 9.29
N LEU A 172 18.12 -17.65 9.55
CA LEU A 172 17.18 -17.17 8.55
C LEU A 172 17.90 -16.20 7.60
N VAL A 173 17.89 -16.50 6.29
CA VAL A 173 18.55 -15.69 5.26
C VAL A 173 17.54 -14.79 4.56
N LYS A 174 16.35 -15.32 4.25
CA LYS A 174 15.32 -14.58 3.52
C LYS A 174 13.92 -15.02 3.92
N THR A 175 12.98 -14.10 3.90
CA THR A 175 11.54 -14.38 3.83
C THR A 175 10.98 -13.84 2.52
N SER A 176 10.00 -14.54 1.94
CA SER A 176 9.26 -14.09 0.76
C SER A 176 7.78 -14.42 0.95
N ALA A 177 6.93 -13.44 0.76
CA ALA A 177 5.48 -13.60 0.92
C ALA A 177 4.71 -12.68 -0.03
N THR A 178 3.54 -13.12 -0.47
CA THR A 178 2.56 -12.23 -1.06
C THR A 178 1.83 -11.51 0.07
N ARG A 179 1.89 -10.18 0.08
CA ARG A 179 1.27 -9.31 1.10
C ARG A 179 0.04 -8.63 0.55
N THR A 180 -1.01 -8.58 1.35
CA THR A 180 -2.20 -7.81 1.03
C THR A 180 -1.97 -6.35 1.45
N THR A 181 -2.16 -5.42 0.52
CA THR A 181 -2.01 -3.98 0.75
C THR A 181 -3.25 -3.23 0.25
N SER A 182 -3.32 -1.92 0.53
CA SER A 182 -4.36 -1.04 -0.03
C SER A 182 -4.35 -0.97 -1.56
N MET A 183 -3.23 -1.28 -2.18
CA MET A 183 -3.06 -1.29 -3.65
C MET A 183 -3.24 -2.69 -4.27
N GLY A 184 -3.64 -3.69 -3.47
CA GLY A 184 -3.75 -5.08 -3.89
C GLY A 184 -2.65 -5.97 -3.31
N GLN A 185 -2.43 -7.12 -3.94
CA GLN A 185 -1.41 -8.06 -3.51
C GLN A 185 -0.05 -7.74 -4.16
N ILE A 186 0.99 -7.70 -3.34
CA ILE A 186 2.37 -7.49 -3.79
C ILE A 186 3.27 -8.58 -3.21
N THR A 187 4.26 -9.02 -3.97
CA THR A 187 5.34 -9.86 -3.42
C THR A 187 6.31 -8.98 -2.64
N ALA A 188 6.56 -9.35 -1.38
CA ALA A 188 7.54 -8.69 -0.52
C ALA A 188 8.58 -9.71 -0.06
N GLU A 189 9.84 -9.32 -0.11
CA GLU A 189 10.98 -10.09 0.37
C GLU A 189 11.75 -9.30 1.42
N ILE A 190 12.28 -10.01 2.41
CA ILE A 190 13.20 -9.45 3.41
C ILE A 190 14.41 -10.38 3.45
N VAL A 191 15.60 -9.81 3.20
CA VAL A 191 16.88 -10.49 3.37
C VAL A 191 17.48 -10.05 4.70
N TYR A 192 18.01 -11.01 5.47
CA TYR A 192 18.55 -10.82 6.82
C TYR A 192 20.05 -11.02 6.78
N GLU A 193 20.79 -9.98 7.12
CA GLU A 193 22.25 -9.96 7.11
C GLU A 193 22.82 -9.42 8.42
N ASP A 194 24.13 -9.52 8.59
CA ASP A 194 24.89 -8.92 9.71
C ASP A 194 24.34 -9.35 11.07
N TYR A 195 24.29 -10.66 11.31
CA TYR A 195 23.86 -11.21 12.59
C TYR A 195 24.87 -10.90 13.71
N ARG A 196 24.40 -10.24 14.77
CA ARG A 196 25.17 -9.83 15.93
C ARG A 196 24.53 -10.31 17.23
N LYS A 197 25.34 -10.37 18.30
CA LYS A 197 24.81 -10.68 19.63
C LYS A 197 24.27 -9.44 20.31
N ASP A 198 23.01 -9.53 20.73
CA ASP A 198 22.32 -8.57 21.59
C ASP A 198 22.00 -9.28 22.89
N GLY A 199 22.90 -9.19 23.86
CA GLY A 199 22.84 -10.01 25.09
C GLY A 199 22.97 -11.51 24.79
N ASP A 200 21.95 -12.29 25.18
CA ASP A 200 21.88 -13.73 24.94
C ASP A 200 21.30 -14.10 23.56
N LEU A 201 20.86 -13.14 22.77
CA LEU A 201 20.24 -13.36 21.47
C LEU A 201 21.18 -13.04 20.31
N LEU A 202 20.96 -13.71 19.18
CA LEU A 202 21.62 -13.42 17.92
C LEU A 202 20.58 -12.87 16.95
N SER A 203 20.71 -11.58 16.59
CA SER A 203 19.74 -10.82 15.81
C SER A 203 20.36 -10.26 14.53
N PRO A 204 19.63 -10.14 13.42
CA PRO A 204 20.11 -9.47 12.20
C PRO A 204 20.17 -7.95 12.45
N HIS A 205 21.28 -7.32 12.05
CA HIS A 205 21.48 -5.87 12.13
C HIS A 205 21.35 -5.17 10.78
N LYS A 206 21.17 -5.93 9.69
CA LYS A 206 20.85 -5.39 8.38
C LYS A 206 19.71 -6.18 7.76
N LEU A 207 18.66 -5.47 7.40
CA LEU A 207 17.50 -6.01 6.69
C LEU A 207 17.38 -5.29 5.35
N ILE A 208 17.29 -6.05 4.26
CA ILE A 208 17.04 -5.52 2.92
C ILE A 208 15.62 -5.90 2.55
N GLN A 209 14.75 -4.91 2.40
CA GLN A 209 13.36 -5.14 2.01
C GLN A 209 13.18 -4.82 0.53
N ARG A 210 12.58 -5.76 -0.20
CA ARG A 210 12.24 -5.63 -1.61
C ARG A 210 10.74 -5.82 -1.78
N ALA A 211 10.07 -4.82 -2.31
CA ALA A 211 8.64 -4.89 -2.59
C ALA A 211 8.28 -3.93 -3.73
N ALA A 212 7.39 -4.34 -4.63
CA ALA A 212 6.92 -3.50 -5.73
C ALA A 212 8.04 -2.89 -6.59
N GLY A 213 9.15 -3.63 -6.78
CA GLY A 213 10.32 -3.15 -7.54
C GLY A 213 11.17 -2.10 -6.80
N GLN A 214 10.87 -1.83 -5.54
CA GLN A 214 11.64 -0.94 -4.68
C GLN A 214 12.49 -1.76 -3.70
N GLU A 215 13.67 -1.24 -3.38
CA GLU A 215 14.53 -1.78 -2.34
C GLU A 215 14.86 -0.67 -1.33
N PHE A 216 14.77 -1.00 -0.05
CA PHE A 216 15.30 -0.19 1.04
C PHE A 216 15.96 -1.06 2.09
N GLN A 217 16.85 -0.45 2.85
CA GLN A 217 17.63 -1.14 3.87
C GLN A 217 17.35 -0.56 5.25
N ILE A 218 17.25 -1.43 6.24
CA ILE A 218 17.19 -1.07 7.64
C ILE A 218 18.50 -1.52 8.28
N LEU A 219 19.21 -0.56 8.89
CA LEU A 219 20.46 -0.80 9.59
C LEU A 219 20.20 -0.62 11.09
N VAL A 220 20.08 -1.72 11.83
CA VAL A 220 19.86 -1.70 13.28
C VAL A 220 21.15 -1.27 13.98
N GLN A 221 21.07 -0.19 14.74
CA GLN A 221 22.20 0.38 15.49
C GLN A 221 22.20 -0.10 16.94
N SER A 222 21.02 -0.23 17.55
CA SER A 222 20.86 -0.81 18.90
C SER A 222 19.58 -1.63 18.97
N ALA A 223 19.62 -2.69 19.78
CA ALA A 223 18.47 -3.50 20.18
C ALA A 223 18.50 -3.68 21.69
N GLU A 224 17.43 -3.29 22.37
CA GLU A 224 17.30 -3.37 23.82
C GLU A 224 16.06 -4.18 24.18
N PHE A 225 16.18 -5.05 25.18
CA PHE A 225 15.11 -5.96 25.59
C PHE A 225 14.68 -5.71 27.03
N ASN A 226 13.41 -5.93 27.31
CA ASN A 226 12.83 -5.80 28.65
C ASN A 226 13.08 -4.42 29.28
N VAL A 227 12.92 -3.39 28.48
CA VAL A 227 13.11 -1.99 28.89
C VAL A 227 11.79 -1.36 29.31
N ASP A 228 11.86 -0.27 30.06
CA ASP A 228 10.69 0.56 30.34
C ASP A 228 10.29 1.33 29.08
N LEU A 229 9.29 0.83 28.36
CA LEU A 229 8.76 1.48 27.17
C LEU A 229 7.96 2.77 27.55
N PRO A 230 7.94 3.76 26.66
CA PRO A 230 7.02 4.91 26.81
C PRO A 230 5.59 4.43 27.03
N LYS A 231 4.83 5.09 27.93
CA LYS A 231 3.44 4.69 28.24
C LYS A 231 2.52 4.69 27.02
N ASP A 232 2.82 5.55 26.05
CA ASP A 232 2.11 5.73 24.79
C ASP A 232 2.76 4.98 23.61
N ALA A 233 3.72 4.07 23.88
CA ALA A 233 4.46 3.36 22.83
C ALA A 233 3.56 2.67 21.79
N PHE A 234 2.40 2.18 22.22
CA PHE A 234 1.42 1.48 21.36
C PHE A 234 0.09 2.21 21.24
N ASP A 235 -0.01 3.46 21.70
CA ASP A 235 -1.22 4.25 21.54
C ASP A 235 -1.44 4.57 20.06
N LEU A 236 -2.72 4.58 19.68
CA LEU A 236 -3.07 4.99 18.32
C LEU A 236 -2.78 6.49 18.15
N PRO A 237 -2.13 6.89 17.06
CA PRO A 237 -1.98 8.30 16.73
C PRO A 237 -3.34 9.02 16.74
N PRO A 238 -3.40 10.32 17.12
CA PRO A 238 -4.67 11.06 17.21
C PRO A 238 -5.50 11.02 15.93
N GLU A 239 -4.84 11.08 14.77
CA GLU A 239 -5.47 10.97 13.46
C GLU A 239 -6.10 9.59 13.21
N VAL A 240 -5.47 8.50 13.68
CA VAL A 240 -6.03 7.15 13.61
C VAL A 240 -7.19 6.98 14.59
N GLN A 241 -7.09 7.55 15.82
CA GLN A 241 -8.18 7.57 16.78
C GLN A 241 -9.41 8.29 16.24
N ALA A 242 -9.21 9.39 15.50
CA ALA A 242 -10.29 10.12 14.85
C ALA A 242 -11.06 9.27 13.84
N LEU A 243 -10.39 8.33 13.16
CA LEU A 243 -11.04 7.38 12.23
C LEU A 243 -11.97 6.40 12.97
N LEU A 244 -11.59 5.92 14.14
CA LEU A 244 -12.43 5.03 14.95
C LEU A 244 -13.71 5.73 15.43
N LYS A 245 -13.60 6.98 15.89
CA LYS A 245 -14.74 7.76 16.39
C LYS A 245 -15.78 8.09 15.31
N LYS A 246 -15.36 8.19 14.04
CA LYS A 246 -16.25 8.48 12.89
C LYS A 246 -16.99 7.24 12.37
N SER A 247 -16.60 6.02 12.77
CA SER A 247 -17.23 4.78 12.26
C SER A 247 -18.66 4.54 12.74
N ASP A 248 -19.12 5.27 13.76
CA ASP A 248 -20.43 5.05 14.40
C ASP A 248 -21.57 5.91 13.83
N GLN A 249 -21.30 6.73 12.79
CA GLN A 249 -22.37 7.52 12.15
C GLN A 249 -23.03 6.72 11.03
N ALA A 250 -24.32 6.48 11.21
CA ALA A 250 -25.17 5.69 10.33
C ALA A 250 -25.23 6.24 8.89
N ALA A 251 -25.29 5.33 7.91
CA ALA A 251 -25.45 5.62 6.49
C ALA A 251 -26.82 6.30 6.21
N ALA A 252 -26.79 7.47 5.58
CA ALA A 252 -27.98 8.12 5.06
C ALA A 252 -28.37 7.52 3.70
N LYS A 253 -29.61 7.77 3.22
CA LYS A 253 -30.09 7.24 1.96
C LYS A 253 -29.41 7.92 0.75
N PRO A 254 -29.02 7.17 -0.30
CA PRO A 254 -28.41 7.73 -1.49
C PRO A 254 -29.30 8.74 -2.24
N VAL A 255 -28.66 9.73 -2.86
CA VAL A 255 -29.35 10.72 -3.72
C VAL A 255 -29.58 10.11 -5.12
N PRO A 256 -30.80 10.18 -5.70
CA PRO A 256 -31.05 9.71 -7.06
C PRO A 256 -30.17 10.42 -8.10
N ALA A 257 -29.75 9.70 -9.13
CA ALA A 257 -28.94 10.25 -10.20
C ALA A 257 -29.75 11.24 -11.06
N THR A 258 -29.28 12.49 -11.14
CA THR A 258 -29.80 13.49 -12.09
C THR A 258 -28.85 13.61 -13.28
N ALA A 259 -29.42 13.85 -14.51
CA ALA A 259 -28.60 14.05 -15.69
C ALA A 259 -27.78 15.33 -15.54
N ALA A 260 -26.46 15.22 -15.64
CA ALA A 260 -25.53 16.34 -15.55
C ALA A 260 -25.06 16.81 -16.93
N PRO A 261 -24.64 18.08 -17.08
CA PRO A 261 -23.95 18.55 -18.27
C PRO A 261 -22.70 17.71 -18.56
N ASP A 262 -22.33 17.62 -19.84
CA ASP A 262 -21.10 16.96 -20.26
C ASP A 262 -19.92 17.93 -20.14
N PRO A 263 -18.93 17.67 -19.27
CA PRO A 263 -17.77 18.55 -19.14
C PRO A 263 -16.74 18.39 -20.27
N GLY A 264 -16.89 17.39 -21.15
CA GLY A 264 -16.03 17.19 -22.32
C GLY A 264 -14.64 16.63 -21.99
N ALA A 265 -13.59 17.25 -22.54
CA ALA A 265 -12.19 16.83 -22.35
C ALA A 265 -11.40 17.84 -21.53
N GLY A 266 -10.27 17.39 -20.98
CA GLY A 266 -9.36 18.27 -20.25
C GLY A 266 -8.04 17.63 -19.85
N LYS A 267 -7.22 18.46 -19.19
CA LYS A 267 -5.96 18.06 -18.60
C LYS A 267 -5.84 18.67 -17.20
N LEU A 268 -5.51 17.85 -16.23
CA LEU A 268 -5.21 18.30 -14.88
C LEU A 268 -3.70 18.26 -14.62
N THR A 269 -3.19 19.30 -13.96
CA THR A 269 -1.85 19.32 -13.40
C THR A 269 -1.98 19.25 -11.90
N ILE A 270 -1.38 18.24 -11.28
CA ILE A 270 -1.47 17.95 -9.85
C ILE A 270 -0.16 18.35 -9.16
N TYR A 271 -0.29 19.02 -8.04
CA TYR A 271 0.81 19.43 -7.17
C TYR A 271 0.70 18.72 -5.82
N MET A 272 1.84 18.26 -5.29
CA MET A 272 1.95 17.72 -3.94
C MET A 272 2.98 18.58 -3.17
N ALA A 273 2.59 19.06 -1.99
CA ALA A 273 3.41 19.97 -1.19
C ALA A 273 3.99 21.13 -2.03
N GLY A 274 3.19 21.63 -2.96
CA GLY A 274 3.56 22.77 -3.82
C GLY A 274 4.46 22.46 -5.02
N LYS A 275 4.91 21.22 -5.20
CA LYS A 275 5.68 20.77 -6.38
C LYS A 275 4.77 20.00 -7.33
N GLN A 276 4.96 20.23 -8.63
CA GLN A 276 4.25 19.42 -9.62
C GLN A 276 4.67 17.96 -9.51
N ALA A 277 3.71 17.10 -9.26
CA ALA A 277 3.91 15.67 -9.02
C ALA A 277 3.25 14.79 -10.10
N GLU A 278 2.23 15.31 -10.80
CA GLU A 278 1.36 14.51 -11.63
C GLU A 278 0.74 15.32 -12.77
N SER A 279 0.31 14.64 -13.83
CA SER A 279 -0.58 15.17 -14.87
C SER A 279 -1.55 14.10 -15.34
N GLU A 280 -2.81 14.49 -15.53
CA GLU A 280 -3.86 13.64 -16.07
C GLU A 280 -4.45 14.24 -17.33
N THR A 281 -4.78 13.39 -18.31
CA THR A 281 -5.62 13.77 -19.46
C THR A 281 -6.88 12.92 -19.44
N TYR A 282 -8.01 13.50 -19.85
CA TYR A 282 -9.29 12.80 -19.85
C TYR A 282 -10.21 13.27 -20.98
N THR A 283 -11.15 12.40 -21.33
CA THR A 283 -12.28 12.70 -22.21
C THR A 283 -13.56 12.12 -21.63
N ILE A 284 -14.68 12.83 -21.79
CA ILE A 284 -16.01 12.31 -21.52
C ILE A 284 -16.82 12.37 -22.79
N GLN A 285 -17.38 11.24 -23.20
CA GLN A 285 -18.17 11.10 -24.41
C GLN A 285 -19.53 10.47 -24.09
N LYS A 286 -20.59 11.01 -24.69
CA LYS A 286 -21.93 10.42 -24.64
C LYS A 286 -22.26 9.85 -26.02
N SER A 287 -22.58 8.57 -26.07
CA SER A 287 -22.99 7.89 -27.27
C SER A 287 -23.83 6.65 -26.94
N ASN A 288 -24.88 6.41 -27.76
CA ASN A 288 -25.70 5.20 -27.67
C ASN A 288 -26.24 4.88 -26.25
N GLY A 289 -26.69 5.90 -25.51
CA GLY A 289 -27.24 5.74 -24.17
C GLY A 289 -26.19 5.43 -23.10
N LYS A 290 -24.89 5.64 -23.40
CA LYS A 290 -23.75 5.44 -22.49
C LYS A 290 -22.93 6.71 -22.34
N ILE A 291 -22.29 6.81 -21.20
CA ILE A 291 -21.27 7.81 -20.90
C ILE A 291 -19.96 7.05 -20.74
N GLU A 292 -18.95 7.43 -21.48
CA GLU A 292 -17.62 6.86 -21.44
C GLU A 292 -16.61 7.91 -21.00
N ILE A 293 -15.88 7.63 -19.92
CA ILE A 293 -14.81 8.45 -19.37
C ILE A 293 -13.51 7.70 -19.62
N ASN A 294 -12.64 8.29 -20.42
CA ASN A 294 -11.33 7.75 -20.74
C ASN A 294 -10.25 8.73 -20.32
N GLY A 295 -9.09 8.20 -19.96
CA GLY A 295 -7.95 9.06 -19.64
C GLY A 295 -6.67 8.28 -19.38
N SER A 296 -5.65 9.05 -19.10
CA SER A 296 -4.33 8.56 -18.70
C SER A 296 -3.72 9.52 -17.68
N GLY A 297 -2.70 9.06 -16.96
CA GLY A 297 -2.04 9.93 -15.99
C GLY A 297 -0.68 9.38 -15.55
N HIS A 298 0.20 10.31 -15.17
CA HIS A 298 1.55 10.02 -14.72
C HIS A 298 1.83 10.75 -13.42
N ALA A 299 2.22 10.02 -12.40
CA ALA A 299 2.53 10.56 -11.08
C ALA A 299 3.93 10.17 -10.62
N ALA A 300 4.57 11.06 -9.86
CA ALA A 300 5.78 10.78 -9.11
C ALA A 300 5.50 11.01 -7.62
N ILE A 301 5.34 9.93 -6.87
CA ILE A 301 5.06 9.95 -5.43
C ILE A 301 6.34 9.56 -4.70
N GLY A 302 7.13 10.54 -4.30
CA GLY A 302 8.47 10.28 -3.78
C GLY A 302 9.34 9.59 -4.84
N PRO A 303 9.98 8.44 -4.52
CA PRO A 303 10.77 7.68 -5.49
C PRO A 303 9.94 6.82 -6.44
N MET A 304 8.66 6.67 -6.17
CA MET A 304 7.78 5.77 -6.91
C MET A 304 7.13 6.48 -8.09
N LYS A 305 7.25 5.88 -9.27
CA LYS A 305 6.52 6.30 -10.47
C LYS A 305 5.25 5.47 -10.60
N VAL A 306 4.16 6.15 -10.88
CA VAL A 306 2.86 5.54 -11.18
C VAL A 306 2.47 6.02 -12.57
N ASP A 307 2.41 5.12 -13.52
CA ASP A 307 2.01 5.41 -14.89
C ASP A 307 0.69 4.67 -15.14
N ILE A 308 -0.39 5.42 -15.29
CA ILE A 308 -1.67 4.90 -15.77
C ILE A 308 -1.76 5.21 -17.26
N ASP A 309 -1.45 4.22 -18.08
CA ASP A 309 -1.45 4.35 -19.54
C ASP A 309 -2.88 4.56 -20.06
N GLU A 310 -3.85 3.91 -19.43
CA GLU A 310 -5.26 3.99 -19.77
C GLU A 310 -6.12 3.74 -18.53
N PHE A 311 -7.08 4.61 -18.26
CA PHE A 311 -8.25 4.26 -17.46
C PHE A 311 -9.52 4.50 -18.25
N ARG A 312 -10.52 3.66 -18.03
CA ARG A 312 -11.80 3.73 -18.74
C ARG A 312 -12.93 3.40 -17.78
N ILE A 313 -13.98 4.21 -17.79
CA ILE A 313 -15.23 3.96 -17.06
C ILE A 313 -16.38 4.10 -18.03
N VAL A 314 -17.26 3.11 -18.10
CA VAL A 314 -18.48 3.13 -18.90
C VAL A 314 -19.67 3.04 -17.97
N THR A 315 -20.59 4.00 -18.12
CA THR A 315 -21.85 4.04 -17.38
C THR A 315 -23.03 4.16 -18.34
N ASP A 316 -24.23 3.96 -17.84
CA ASP A 316 -25.43 4.43 -18.51
C ASP A 316 -25.58 5.97 -18.39
N GLU A 317 -26.65 6.54 -18.96
CA GLU A 317 -26.92 7.99 -18.88
C GLU A 317 -27.26 8.49 -17.47
N LYS A 318 -27.54 7.58 -16.52
CA LYS A 318 -27.78 7.86 -15.11
C LYS A 318 -26.53 7.68 -14.25
N PHE A 319 -25.36 7.50 -14.90
CA PHE A 319 -24.08 7.18 -14.25
C PHE A 319 -24.07 5.85 -13.49
N GLN A 320 -24.96 4.89 -13.82
CA GLN A 320 -24.88 3.54 -13.27
C GLN A 320 -23.72 2.79 -13.95
N PRO A 321 -22.78 2.21 -13.20
CA PRO A 321 -21.59 1.61 -13.79
C PRO A 321 -21.92 0.33 -14.57
N LEU A 322 -21.28 0.18 -15.72
CA LEU A 322 -21.35 -0.99 -16.59
C LEU A 322 -20.02 -1.70 -16.69
N GLU A 323 -18.95 -0.95 -16.90
CA GLU A 323 -17.58 -1.45 -17.00
C GLU A 323 -16.60 -0.41 -16.46
N ALA A 324 -15.47 -0.87 -15.91
CA ALA A 324 -14.31 -0.04 -15.61
C ALA A 324 -13.03 -0.82 -15.89
N SER A 325 -11.98 -0.12 -16.30
CA SER A 325 -10.66 -0.74 -16.47
C SER A 325 -9.54 0.27 -16.23
N ALA A 326 -8.40 -0.26 -15.82
CA ALA A 326 -7.14 0.48 -15.75
C ALA A 326 -5.99 -0.39 -16.23
N LYS A 327 -5.07 0.22 -16.97
CA LYS A 327 -3.79 -0.37 -17.37
C LYS A 327 -2.68 0.59 -16.99
N GLY A 328 -1.58 0.07 -16.47
CA GLY A 328 -0.47 0.92 -16.12
C GLY A 328 0.63 0.19 -15.38
N LYS A 329 1.50 0.95 -14.75
CA LYS A 329 2.64 0.47 -13.99
C LYS A 329 2.76 1.20 -12.66
N LEU A 330 3.09 0.44 -11.64
CA LEU A 330 3.50 0.94 -10.33
C LEU A 330 4.98 0.56 -10.15
N GLY A 331 5.88 1.49 -10.39
CA GLY A 331 7.31 1.19 -10.51
C GLY A 331 7.57 0.20 -11.64
N GLN A 332 8.02 -1.02 -11.31
CA GLN A 332 8.26 -2.10 -12.28
C GLN A 332 7.07 -3.06 -12.43
N ILE A 333 6.05 -2.93 -11.56
CA ILE A 333 4.90 -3.83 -11.58
C ILE A 333 3.89 -3.34 -12.60
N GLN A 334 3.58 -4.20 -13.57
CA GLN A 334 2.48 -3.97 -14.48
C GLN A 334 1.16 -4.30 -13.78
N MET A 335 0.18 -3.42 -13.88
CA MET A 335 -1.16 -3.60 -13.33
C MET A 335 -2.19 -3.50 -14.45
N ASN A 336 -3.02 -4.52 -14.58
CA ASN A 336 -4.20 -4.50 -15.43
C ASN A 336 -5.41 -4.86 -14.56
N VAL A 337 -6.40 -3.99 -14.53
CA VAL A 337 -7.66 -4.21 -13.82
C VAL A 337 -8.79 -4.08 -14.81
N LYS A 338 -9.70 -5.04 -14.82
CA LYS A 338 -10.95 -4.97 -15.57
C LYS A 338 -12.09 -5.34 -14.63
N THR A 339 -13.12 -4.52 -14.58
CA THR A 339 -14.31 -4.73 -13.75
C THR A 339 -15.56 -4.67 -14.60
N THR A 340 -16.45 -5.63 -14.42
CA THR A 340 -17.80 -5.64 -15.00
C THR A 340 -18.83 -5.57 -13.89
N PHE A 341 -19.86 -4.75 -14.08
CA PHE A 341 -20.92 -4.52 -13.11
C PHE A 341 -22.24 -5.15 -13.61
N ALA A 342 -22.77 -6.09 -12.85
CA ALA A 342 -24.04 -6.74 -13.17
C ALA A 342 -24.67 -7.36 -11.91
N GLY A 343 -26.00 -7.28 -11.78
CA GLY A 343 -26.76 -7.97 -10.74
C GLY A 343 -26.35 -7.61 -9.31
N GLY A 344 -25.91 -6.37 -9.06
CA GLY A 344 -25.45 -5.94 -7.73
C GLY A 344 -24.04 -6.45 -7.37
N LYS A 345 -23.25 -6.88 -8.35
CA LYS A 345 -21.89 -7.37 -8.21
C LYS A 345 -20.93 -6.61 -9.12
N ALA A 346 -19.73 -6.39 -8.61
CA ALA A 346 -18.56 -5.94 -9.36
C ALA A 346 -17.58 -7.12 -9.48
N LYS A 347 -17.45 -7.70 -10.67
CA LYS A 347 -16.47 -8.75 -10.94
C LYS A 347 -15.18 -8.12 -11.41
N ASN A 348 -14.14 -8.21 -10.59
CA ASN A 348 -12.81 -7.70 -10.85
C ASN A 348 -11.91 -8.80 -11.40
N GLU A 349 -11.22 -8.54 -12.50
CA GLU A 349 -10.13 -9.34 -13.04
C GLU A 349 -8.87 -8.50 -12.95
N VAL A 350 -7.89 -8.96 -12.16
CA VAL A 350 -6.65 -8.23 -11.88
C VAL A 350 -5.47 -9.08 -12.31
N ASP A 351 -4.57 -8.51 -13.12
CA ASP A 351 -3.29 -9.13 -13.46
C ASP A 351 -2.15 -8.18 -13.10
N SER A 352 -1.34 -8.61 -12.14
CA SER A 352 -0.13 -7.91 -11.67
C SER A 352 1.17 -8.56 -12.15
N GLY A 353 1.11 -9.38 -13.21
CA GLY A 353 2.25 -10.12 -13.74
C GLY A 353 2.42 -11.54 -13.17
N SER A 354 1.57 -11.92 -12.20
CA SER A 354 1.54 -13.29 -11.63
C SER A 354 0.41 -14.15 -12.22
N GLY A 355 -0.26 -13.64 -13.26
CA GLY A 355 -1.46 -14.21 -13.85
C GLY A 355 -2.76 -13.59 -13.31
N PRO A 356 -3.86 -13.71 -14.07
CA PRO A 356 -5.12 -13.08 -13.72
C PRO A 356 -5.74 -13.69 -12.46
N GLN A 357 -6.17 -12.83 -11.55
CA GLN A 357 -6.96 -13.18 -10.36
C GLN A 357 -8.34 -12.57 -10.48
N THR A 358 -9.35 -13.26 -9.98
CA THR A 358 -10.75 -12.78 -10.00
C THR A 358 -11.25 -12.59 -8.57
N LYS A 359 -11.92 -11.45 -8.34
CA LYS A 359 -12.58 -11.12 -7.08
C LYS A 359 -13.97 -10.55 -7.37
N GLU A 360 -14.95 -10.87 -6.56
CA GLU A 360 -16.28 -10.24 -6.63
C GLU A 360 -16.53 -9.41 -5.37
N ASP A 361 -17.06 -8.20 -5.57
CA ASP A 361 -17.51 -7.31 -4.52
C ASP A 361 -19.01 -7.04 -4.68
N ASP A 362 -19.72 -6.81 -3.56
CA ASP A 362 -21.07 -6.26 -3.60
C ASP A 362 -21.01 -4.79 -4.00
N VAL A 363 -21.94 -4.34 -4.85
CA VAL A 363 -22.01 -2.96 -5.34
C VAL A 363 -23.46 -2.56 -5.60
N HIS A 364 -23.83 -1.35 -5.20
CA HIS A 364 -25.13 -0.78 -5.54
C HIS A 364 -25.16 -0.30 -7.00
N ALA A 365 -26.31 -0.38 -7.61
CA ALA A 365 -26.47 -0.04 -9.03
C ALA A 365 -26.16 1.44 -9.36
N ASP A 366 -26.27 2.34 -8.39
CA ASP A 366 -26.03 3.76 -8.52
C ASP A 366 -24.65 4.21 -7.96
N ALA A 367 -23.76 3.27 -7.65
CA ALA A 367 -22.41 3.57 -7.19
C ALA A 367 -21.61 4.34 -8.25
N ILE A 368 -20.84 5.31 -7.80
CA ILE A 368 -19.91 6.08 -8.64
C ILE A 368 -18.55 5.36 -8.62
N VAL A 369 -18.02 5.03 -9.78
CA VAL A 369 -16.72 4.38 -9.90
C VAL A 369 -15.60 5.41 -9.89
N VAL A 370 -14.61 5.19 -9.02
CA VAL A 370 -13.41 6.02 -8.90
C VAL A 370 -12.16 5.16 -8.75
N TYR A 371 -11.01 5.80 -8.81
CA TYR A 371 -9.72 5.22 -8.49
C TYR A 371 -9.17 5.84 -7.21
N ASN A 372 -8.30 5.13 -6.52
CA ASN A 372 -7.58 5.61 -5.34
C ASN A 372 -6.18 4.99 -5.29
N PRO A 373 -5.11 5.77 -5.09
CA PRO A 373 -5.11 7.21 -4.86
C PRO A 373 -5.22 8.05 -6.13
N PHE A 374 -5.06 7.47 -7.30
CA PHE A 374 -4.85 8.12 -8.58
C PHE A 374 -5.43 7.27 -9.73
N PRO A 375 -6.02 7.85 -10.84
CA PRO A 375 -6.18 9.28 -11.14
C PRO A 375 -7.35 9.95 -10.39
N PHE A 376 -7.31 11.29 -10.28
CA PHE A 376 -8.32 12.08 -9.56
C PHE A 376 -9.54 12.43 -10.39
N TYR A 377 -9.40 12.52 -11.71
CA TYR A 377 -10.49 12.99 -12.55
C TYR A 377 -11.80 12.21 -12.39
N PRO A 378 -11.84 10.89 -12.23
CA PRO A 378 -13.08 10.13 -12.03
C PRO A 378 -13.95 10.59 -10.86
N TRP A 379 -13.34 11.22 -9.84
CA TRP A 379 -14.05 11.77 -8.68
C TRP A 379 -14.99 12.92 -9.05
N THR A 380 -14.81 13.57 -10.23
CA THR A 380 -15.68 14.64 -10.69
C THR A 380 -17.10 14.19 -10.97
N VAL A 381 -17.35 12.89 -11.14
CA VAL A 381 -18.71 12.35 -11.29
C VAL A 381 -19.57 12.67 -10.06
N LEU A 382 -18.98 12.80 -8.85
CA LEU A 382 -19.69 13.32 -7.68
C LEU A 382 -20.23 14.72 -7.92
N ALA A 383 -19.37 15.62 -8.45
CA ALA A 383 -19.78 16.99 -8.76
C ALA A 383 -20.81 17.05 -9.90
N MET A 384 -20.72 16.15 -10.90
CA MET A 384 -21.68 16.05 -11.99
C MET A 384 -23.07 15.62 -11.52
N ARG A 385 -23.14 14.79 -10.48
CA ARG A 385 -24.38 14.28 -9.90
C ARG A 385 -24.93 15.18 -8.78
N ALA A 386 -24.13 16.10 -8.25
CA ALA A 386 -24.50 16.94 -7.14
C ALA A 386 -25.63 17.93 -7.46
N GLU A 387 -26.45 18.24 -6.48
CA GLU A 387 -27.34 19.40 -6.51
C GLU A 387 -26.57 20.64 -6.04
N LEU A 388 -26.52 21.70 -6.88
CA LEU A 388 -25.81 22.95 -6.57
C LEU A 388 -26.77 24.05 -6.02
N LYS A 389 -27.92 23.68 -5.51
CA LYS A 389 -28.93 24.63 -5.01
C LYS A 389 -29.12 24.57 -3.50
N ASN A 390 -28.57 23.56 -2.87
CA ASN A 390 -28.85 23.18 -1.51
C ASN A 390 -27.51 22.89 -0.79
N HIS A 391 -27.36 23.41 0.40
CA HIS A 391 -26.20 23.17 1.27
C HIS A 391 -26.35 21.90 2.13
N ASP A 392 -27.47 21.16 2.00
CA ASP A 392 -27.67 19.94 2.75
C ASP A 392 -26.70 18.83 2.30
N PRO A 393 -26.25 17.97 3.23
CA PRO A 393 -25.41 16.84 2.87
C PRO A 393 -26.09 15.87 1.91
N GLN A 394 -25.46 15.62 0.77
CA GLN A 394 -25.90 14.66 -0.25
C GLN A 394 -25.09 13.37 -0.09
N GLN A 395 -25.78 12.23 -0.06
CA GLN A 395 -25.13 10.93 0.14
C GLN A 395 -24.95 10.21 -1.18
N PHE A 396 -23.75 9.66 -1.36
CA PHE A 396 -23.37 8.87 -2.54
C PHE A 396 -22.72 7.56 -2.10
N LEU A 397 -22.81 6.54 -2.93
CA LEU A 397 -22.02 5.33 -2.84
C LEU A 397 -20.91 5.40 -3.89
N VAL A 398 -19.69 5.15 -3.46
CA VAL A 398 -18.50 5.23 -4.29
C VAL A 398 -17.84 3.86 -4.33
N TYR A 399 -17.76 3.25 -5.49
CA TYR A 399 -17.00 2.03 -5.70
C TYR A 399 -15.57 2.38 -6.08
N VAL A 400 -14.65 2.14 -5.18
CA VAL A 400 -13.22 2.28 -5.45
C VAL A 400 -12.74 1.03 -6.18
N LEU A 401 -12.27 1.20 -7.40
CA LEU A 401 -11.95 0.08 -8.32
C LEU A 401 -11.06 -0.96 -7.64
N ASN A 402 -11.51 -2.22 -7.68
CA ASN A 402 -10.87 -3.39 -7.04
C ASN A 402 -10.67 -3.30 -5.52
N GLN A 403 -11.24 -2.30 -4.86
CA GLN A 403 -11.09 -2.12 -3.40
C GLN A 403 -12.41 -2.26 -2.64
N GLY A 404 -13.54 -1.99 -3.29
CA GLY A 404 -14.88 -2.12 -2.70
C GLY A 404 -15.67 -0.81 -2.66
N GLU A 405 -16.90 -0.88 -2.17
CA GLU A 405 -17.83 0.24 -2.08
C GLU A 405 -17.77 0.92 -0.71
N VAL A 406 -17.85 2.26 -0.71
CA VAL A 406 -17.86 3.08 0.50
C VAL A 406 -18.87 4.23 0.37
N PRO A 407 -19.49 4.68 1.48
CA PRO A 407 -20.32 5.88 1.48
C PRO A 407 -19.45 7.14 1.40
N ALA A 408 -19.94 8.13 0.66
CA ALA A 408 -19.40 9.47 0.58
C ALA A 408 -20.49 10.51 0.80
N THR A 409 -20.17 11.58 1.51
CA THR A 409 -21.04 12.74 1.72
C THR A 409 -20.50 13.91 0.94
N LEU A 410 -21.33 14.54 0.11
CA LEU A 410 -20.98 15.73 -0.66
C LEU A 410 -21.81 16.90 -0.17
N ILE A 411 -21.15 18.04 0.09
CA ILE A 411 -21.80 19.29 0.52
C ILE A 411 -21.44 20.38 -0.48
N PHE A 412 -22.45 21.06 -1.02
CA PHE A 412 -22.26 22.29 -1.79
C PHE A 412 -22.02 23.45 -0.82
N GLN A 413 -20.84 24.07 -0.85
CA GLN A 413 -20.46 25.17 0.02
C GLN A 413 -20.93 26.53 -0.48
N GLY A 414 -21.30 26.64 -1.75
CA GLY A 414 -21.69 27.87 -2.41
C GLY A 414 -20.76 28.26 -3.54
N ARG A 415 -20.94 29.48 -4.03
CA ARG A 415 -20.01 30.08 -5.03
C ARG A 415 -19.00 30.95 -4.30
N GLU A 416 -17.77 30.89 -4.74
CA GLU A 416 -16.69 31.71 -4.20
C GLU A 416 -15.68 32.10 -5.26
N PRO A 417 -14.98 33.26 -5.10
CA PRO A 417 -13.91 33.66 -5.99
C PRO A 417 -12.65 32.84 -5.72
N VAL A 418 -12.15 32.15 -6.74
CA VAL A 418 -10.91 31.38 -6.70
C VAL A 418 -9.82 32.10 -7.48
N GLU A 419 -8.69 32.36 -6.84
CA GLU A 419 -7.56 33.02 -7.45
C GLU A 419 -6.63 32.03 -8.17
N PHE A 420 -6.33 32.34 -9.43
CA PHE A 420 -5.35 31.66 -10.27
C PHE A 420 -4.24 32.61 -10.68
N ALA A 421 -3.20 32.14 -11.36
CA ALA A 421 -2.21 33.01 -11.98
C ALA A 421 -2.89 33.89 -13.06
N GLY A 422 -2.90 35.19 -12.80
CA GLY A 422 -3.42 36.19 -13.75
C GLY A 422 -4.95 36.35 -13.82
N LYS A 423 -5.75 35.60 -13.06
CA LYS A 423 -7.23 35.76 -13.04
C LYS A 423 -7.87 35.26 -11.75
N THR A 424 -9.05 35.82 -11.46
CA THR A 424 -9.97 35.34 -10.42
C THR A 424 -11.25 34.87 -11.10
N VAL A 425 -11.79 33.72 -10.69
CA VAL A 425 -13.00 33.13 -11.30
C VAL A 425 -13.97 32.70 -10.22
N GLU A 426 -15.25 33.04 -10.36
CA GLU A 426 -16.33 32.57 -9.50
C GLU A 426 -16.66 31.11 -9.83
N LEU A 427 -16.44 30.21 -8.87
CA LEU A 427 -16.65 28.78 -9.02
C LEU A 427 -17.59 28.22 -7.93
N ASN A 428 -18.26 27.14 -8.25
CA ASN A 428 -19.05 26.38 -7.31
C ASN A 428 -18.11 25.49 -6.50
N HIS A 429 -18.08 25.65 -5.17
CA HIS A 429 -17.28 24.87 -4.24
C HIS A 429 -18.09 23.72 -3.66
N LEU A 430 -17.55 22.50 -3.74
CA LEU A 430 -18.12 21.28 -3.18
C LEU A 430 -17.08 20.59 -2.34
N VAL A 431 -17.48 20.02 -1.23
CA VAL A 431 -16.61 19.21 -0.35
C VAL A 431 -17.18 17.81 -0.26
N ALA A 432 -16.40 16.83 -0.73
CA ALA A 432 -16.71 15.43 -0.53
C ALA A 432 -15.94 14.88 0.67
N THR A 433 -16.64 14.21 1.57
CA THR A 433 -16.04 13.52 2.70
C THR A 433 -16.47 12.08 2.73
N GLY A 434 -15.59 11.19 3.15
CA GLY A 434 -15.88 9.78 3.22
C GLY A 434 -14.72 9.00 3.85
N LYS A 435 -14.76 7.70 3.66
CA LYS A 435 -13.65 6.81 3.99
C LYS A 435 -13.29 6.00 2.77
N THR A 436 -12.00 5.71 2.61
CA THR A 436 -11.59 4.68 1.65
C THR A 436 -12.08 3.31 2.12
N PRO A 437 -12.11 2.27 1.25
CA PRO A 437 -12.44 0.91 1.67
C PRO A 437 -11.56 0.39 2.82
N GLN A 438 -10.36 0.96 2.98
CA GLN A 438 -9.42 0.63 4.05
C GLN A 438 -9.68 1.46 5.34
N GLY A 439 -10.75 2.29 5.36
CA GLY A 439 -11.15 3.07 6.52
C GLY A 439 -10.44 4.42 6.68
N GLN A 440 -9.55 4.80 5.75
CA GLN A 440 -8.87 6.10 5.77
C GLN A 440 -9.88 7.23 5.52
N ALA A 441 -9.89 8.26 6.35
CA ALA A 441 -10.70 9.44 6.11
C ALA A 441 -10.18 10.18 4.87
N LEU A 442 -11.09 10.50 3.96
CA LEU A 442 -10.82 11.26 2.75
C LEU A 442 -11.71 12.48 2.73
N SER A 443 -11.11 13.65 2.43
CA SER A 443 -11.82 14.88 2.13
C SER A 443 -11.24 15.43 0.84
N LEU A 444 -12.12 15.67 -0.15
CA LEU A 444 -11.77 16.29 -1.42
C LEU A 444 -12.60 17.55 -1.60
N ASP A 445 -11.92 18.62 -1.93
CA ASP A 445 -12.53 19.87 -2.34
C ASP A 445 -12.54 19.96 -3.87
N PHE A 446 -13.68 20.31 -4.45
CA PHE A 446 -13.86 20.49 -5.88
C PHE A 446 -14.37 21.90 -6.15
N TRP A 447 -13.75 22.58 -7.10
CA TRP A 447 -14.26 23.84 -7.65
C TRP A 447 -14.62 23.59 -9.10
N VAL A 448 -15.91 23.71 -9.40
CA VAL A 448 -16.45 23.46 -10.75
C VAL A 448 -17.11 24.71 -11.32
N ASP A 449 -17.07 24.82 -12.64
CA ASP A 449 -17.82 25.86 -13.35
C ASP A 449 -19.35 25.58 -13.36
N ASP A 450 -20.11 26.44 -14.02
CA ASP A 450 -21.57 26.29 -14.12
C ASP A 450 -21.99 25.05 -14.95
N ASN A 451 -21.09 24.54 -15.78
CA ASN A 451 -21.25 23.28 -16.52
C ASN A 451 -20.76 22.07 -15.76
N ARG A 452 -20.38 22.26 -14.50
CA ARG A 452 -19.82 21.22 -13.60
C ARG A 452 -18.49 20.63 -14.07
N LYS A 453 -17.78 21.33 -14.97
CA LYS A 453 -16.41 20.98 -15.34
C LYS A 453 -15.49 21.26 -14.17
N LEU A 454 -14.65 20.31 -13.83
CA LEU A 454 -13.64 20.46 -12.79
C LEU A 454 -12.60 21.50 -13.21
N ILE A 455 -12.45 22.52 -12.38
CA ILE A 455 -11.47 23.60 -12.58
C ILE A 455 -10.32 23.46 -11.59
N LYS A 456 -10.62 23.16 -10.32
CA LYS A 456 -9.64 22.94 -9.28
C LYS A 456 -10.11 21.82 -8.37
N LEU A 457 -9.18 21.02 -7.86
CA LEU A 457 -9.40 20.08 -6.76
C LEU A 457 -8.35 20.28 -5.68
N ALA A 458 -8.66 19.86 -4.45
CA ALA A 458 -7.68 19.76 -3.38
C ALA A 458 -7.98 18.56 -2.48
N VAL A 459 -6.90 17.97 -1.93
CA VAL A 459 -6.95 17.03 -0.81
C VAL A 459 -6.12 17.62 0.32
N PRO A 460 -6.73 18.49 1.16
CA PRO A 460 -5.97 19.31 2.13
C PRO A 460 -5.12 18.49 3.09
N SER A 461 -5.63 17.32 3.54
CA SER A 461 -4.91 16.41 4.44
C SER A 461 -3.63 15.83 3.86
N GLN A 462 -3.48 15.86 2.54
CA GLN A 462 -2.34 15.30 1.80
C GLN A 462 -1.50 16.39 1.12
N GLY A 463 -1.87 17.67 1.24
CA GLY A 463 -1.22 18.76 0.54
C GLY A 463 -1.28 18.65 -0.98
N VAL A 464 -2.34 18.00 -1.51
CA VAL A 464 -2.58 17.81 -2.94
C VAL A 464 -3.46 18.93 -3.46
N GLU A 465 -3.10 19.52 -4.59
CA GLU A 465 -3.91 20.47 -5.35
C GLU A 465 -3.84 20.11 -6.83
N GLY A 466 -5.00 20.13 -7.52
CA GLY A 466 -5.10 19.88 -8.96
C GLY A 466 -5.72 21.06 -9.68
N TYR A 467 -5.22 21.38 -10.86
CA TYR A 467 -5.65 22.52 -11.66
C TYR A 467 -5.92 22.10 -13.10
N GLN A 468 -7.08 22.49 -13.63
CA GLN A 468 -7.42 22.32 -15.04
C GLN A 468 -6.54 23.20 -15.91
N GLU A 469 -6.11 22.70 -17.06
CA GLU A 469 -5.37 23.47 -18.07
C GLU A 469 -6.03 24.83 -18.36
N GLY A 470 -5.24 25.89 -18.38
CA GLY A 470 -5.70 27.28 -18.46
C GLY A 470 -6.10 27.92 -17.13
N TYR A 471 -5.90 27.22 -16.01
CA TYR A 471 -6.13 27.69 -14.63
C TYR A 471 -4.92 27.38 -13.76
N GLU A 472 -3.80 28.07 -14.05
CA GLU A 472 -2.55 27.77 -13.38
C GLU A 472 -2.55 28.19 -11.90
N ARG A 473 -1.85 27.43 -11.10
CA ARG A 473 -1.62 27.72 -9.69
C ARG A 473 -0.96 29.09 -9.49
N LYS A 474 -1.51 29.91 -8.60
CA LYS A 474 -0.82 31.12 -8.14
C LYS A 474 0.45 30.70 -7.37
N ALA A 475 1.62 31.13 -7.82
CA ALA A 475 2.86 30.84 -7.12
C ALA A 475 2.79 31.38 -5.68
N PRO A 476 3.26 30.63 -4.67
CA PRO A 476 3.40 31.19 -3.34
C PRO A 476 4.35 32.39 -3.38
N PRO A 477 4.15 33.41 -2.52
CA PRO A 477 5.10 34.53 -2.42
C PRO A 477 6.50 33.99 -2.15
N GLU A 478 7.51 34.49 -2.88
CA GLU A 478 8.90 34.13 -2.63
C GLU A 478 9.22 34.37 -1.15
N ALA A 479 9.77 33.35 -0.50
CA ALA A 479 10.28 33.51 0.86
C ALA A 479 11.31 34.68 0.86
N PRO A 480 11.26 35.57 1.85
CA PRO A 480 12.23 36.69 1.90
C PRO A 480 13.63 36.11 1.87
N LYS A 481 14.43 36.54 0.88
CA LYS A 481 15.83 36.15 0.77
C LYS A 481 16.51 36.53 2.09
N SER A 482 17.02 35.53 2.81
CA SER A 482 17.85 35.80 3.99
C SER A 482 19.03 36.67 3.56
N GLU A 483 19.03 37.91 3.98
CA GLU A 483 20.24 38.78 3.85
C GLU A 483 21.35 38.10 4.66
N THR A 484 22.28 37.50 3.98
CA THR A 484 23.57 37.13 4.55
C THR A 484 24.26 38.41 4.96
N LYS A 485 24.17 38.78 6.24
CA LYS A 485 25.07 39.76 6.82
C LYS A 485 26.49 39.22 6.68
N ASN A 486 27.23 39.80 5.73
CA ASN A 486 28.69 39.77 5.73
C ASN A 486 29.17 40.70 6.85
N ASP A 487 29.41 40.13 8.04
CA ASP A 487 30.25 40.83 9.01
C ASP A 487 31.72 40.62 8.61
N ARG A 488 32.33 41.76 8.26
CA ARG A 488 33.78 41.94 8.09
C ARG A 488 34.46 42.01 9.45
#